data_59fa31c604cf3998f8370760080407d6
#
_entry.id   59fa31c604cf3998f8370760080407d6
#
_cell.length_a   1.000
_cell.length_b   1.000
_cell.length_c   1.000
_cell.angle_alpha   90.00
_cell.angle_beta   90.00
_cell.angle_gamma   90.00
#
_symmetry.space_group_name_H-M   'P 1'
#
loop_
_entity.id
_entity.type
_entity.pdbx_description
1 polymer ?
#
loop_
_entity_poly.entity_id
_entity_poly.type
_entity_poly.pdbx_seq_one_letter_code
_entity_poly.pdbx_strand_id
1 'polypeptide(L)'
;MAKDPGRVLIFDTTLRDGEQSPGASLNLEEKLAIAQQLARLGVDVIEAGFPFASAGDFAAVQRIAQQVGGESGPIICGLARASKSDIKACADAVKPALHSRIHTFIATSDIHLEHKLRTVSYTHLRAHETSLHL
;
A
#
# COMPACT_ATOMS: atom_id res chain seq x y z
N MET A 1 -4.74 -18.09 8.97
CA MET A 1 -4.68 -18.89 7.74
C MET A 1 -3.43 -19.77 7.76
N ALA A 2 -3.62 -21.06 7.64
CA ALA A 2 -2.48 -21.98 7.57
C ALA A 2 -1.69 -21.72 6.29
N LYS A 3 -0.38 -21.65 6.39
CA LYS A 3 0.49 -21.44 5.23
C LYS A 3 1.01 -22.77 4.75
N ASP A 4 0.85 -23.01 3.45
CA ASP A 4 1.53 -24.10 2.77
C ASP A 4 3.01 -23.72 2.66
N PRO A 5 3.95 -24.50 3.25
CA PRO A 5 5.36 -24.13 3.21
C PRO A 5 5.96 -24.02 1.80
N GLY A 6 5.36 -24.66 0.82
CA GLY A 6 5.84 -24.60 -0.57
C GLY A 6 5.16 -23.54 -1.41
N ARG A 7 4.20 -22.79 -0.86
CA ARG A 7 3.41 -21.83 -1.63
C ARG A 7 4.14 -20.51 -1.79
N VAL A 8 4.16 -20.00 -3.03
CA VAL A 8 4.65 -18.65 -3.34
C VAL A 8 3.49 -17.68 -3.25
N LEU A 9 3.65 -16.61 -2.48
CA LEU A 9 2.66 -15.54 -2.37
C LEU A 9 2.95 -14.46 -3.41
N ILE A 10 1.91 -14.04 -4.11
CA ILE A 10 2.01 -13.01 -5.14
C ILE A 10 1.53 -11.68 -4.57
N PHE A 11 2.42 -10.72 -4.55
CA PHE A 11 2.17 -9.34 -4.13
C PHE A 11 2.17 -8.47 -5.38
N ASP A 12 1.02 -7.98 -5.79
CA ASP A 12 0.88 -7.21 -7.03
C ASP A 12 0.92 -5.72 -6.73
N THR A 13 1.73 -4.99 -7.49
CA THR A 13 1.91 -3.54 -7.31
C THR A 13 1.49 -2.74 -8.55
N THR A 14 0.72 -3.34 -9.44
CA THR A 14 0.28 -2.67 -10.68
C THR A 14 -0.38 -1.33 -10.41
N LEU A 15 -1.27 -1.28 -9.41
CA LEU A 15 -2.06 -0.07 -9.11
C LEU A 15 -1.30 0.98 -8.30
N ARG A 16 -0.15 0.65 -7.76
CA ARG A 16 0.69 1.63 -7.06
C ARG A 16 1.93 1.95 -7.88
N ASP A 17 2.81 0.98 -8.05
CA ASP A 17 4.07 1.17 -8.77
C ASP A 17 3.85 1.28 -10.27
N GLY A 18 3.00 0.43 -10.82
CA GLY A 18 2.70 0.44 -12.25
C GLY A 18 2.06 1.73 -12.72
N GLU A 19 1.23 2.35 -11.91
CA GLU A 19 0.58 3.62 -12.24
C GLU A 19 1.56 4.78 -12.31
N GLN A 20 2.75 4.66 -11.73
CA GLN A 20 3.77 5.69 -11.82
C GLN A 20 4.48 5.72 -13.17
N SER A 21 4.25 4.74 -14.02
CA SER A 21 4.84 4.70 -15.36
C SER A 21 4.29 5.86 -16.21
N PRO A 22 5.12 6.49 -17.06
CA PRO A 22 4.65 7.56 -17.95
C PRO A 22 3.47 7.09 -18.81
N GLY A 23 2.40 7.87 -18.84
CA GLY A 23 1.22 7.56 -19.62
C GLY A 23 0.27 6.52 -19.02
N ALA A 24 0.55 6.04 -17.82
CA ALA A 24 -0.26 5.02 -17.17
C ALA A 24 -1.27 5.58 -16.15
N SER A 25 -1.65 6.85 -16.29
CA SER A 25 -2.63 7.46 -15.38
C SER A 25 -4.01 6.83 -15.59
N LEU A 26 -4.61 6.35 -14.51
CA LEU A 26 -5.90 5.65 -14.51
C LEU A 26 -6.94 6.40 -13.70
N ASN A 27 -8.19 6.37 -14.17
CA ASN A 27 -9.30 6.88 -13.36
C ASN A 27 -9.78 5.81 -12.35
N LEU A 28 -10.69 6.19 -11.47
CA LEU A 28 -11.20 5.30 -10.43
C LEU A 28 -11.81 4.02 -11.00
N GLU A 29 -12.63 4.13 -12.04
CA GLU A 29 -13.30 2.97 -12.62
C GLU A 29 -12.30 2.00 -13.25
N GLU A 30 -11.27 2.52 -13.90
CA GLU A 30 -10.21 1.70 -14.47
C GLU A 30 -9.40 0.98 -13.39
N LYS A 31 -9.07 1.68 -12.31
CA LYS A 31 -8.37 1.09 -11.17
C LYS A 31 -9.17 -0.04 -10.55
N LEU A 32 -10.47 0.18 -10.38
CA LEU A 32 -11.37 -0.81 -9.81
C LEU A 32 -11.46 -2.05 -10.72
N ALA A 33 -11.58 -1.85 -12.02
CA ALA A 33 -11.63 -2.95 -12.99
C ALA A 33 -10.36 -3.79 -12.94
N ILE A 34 -9.20 -3.14 -12.86
CA ILE A 34 -7.92 -3.84 -12.75
C ILE A 34 -7.86 -4.64 -11.45
N ALA A 35 -8.27 -4.04 -10.33
CA ALA A 35 -8.27 -4.72 -9.04
C ALA A 35 -9.16 -5.97 -9.07
N GLN A 36 -10.31 -5.89 -9.72
CA GLN A 36 -11.22 -7.02 -9.87
C GLN A 36 -10.59 -8.14 -10.69
N GLN A 37 -9.87 -7.81 -11.75
CA GLN A 37 -9.18 -8.81 -12.56
C GLN A 37 -8.01 -9.45 -11.82
N LEU A 38 -7.27 -8.67 -11.05
CA LEU A 38 -6.19 -9.20 -10.21
C LEU A 38 -6.74 -10.19 -9.17
N ALA A 39 -7.90 -9.87 -8.59
CA ALA A 39 -8.56 -10.78 -7.65
C ALA A 39 -8.96 -12.08 -8.34
N ARG A 40 -9.50 -12.02 -9.55
CA ARG A 40 -9.84 -13.21 -10.34
C ARG A 40 -8.62 -14.03 -10.70
N LEU A 41 -7.50 -13.37 -10.98
CA LEU A 41 -6.24 -14.04 -11.26
C LEU A 41 -5.72 -14.83 -10.05
N GLY A 42 -6.17 -14.45 -8.86
CA GLY A 42 -5.79 -15.15 -7.64
C GLY A 42 -4.54 -14.61 -6.96
N VAL A 43 -4.17 -13.35 -7.19
CA VAL A 43 -3.06 -12.76 -6.45
C VAL A 43 -3.41 -12.71 -4.96
N ASP A 44 -2.40 -12.80 -4.12
CA ASP A 44 -2.61 -12.87 -2.67
C ASP A 44 -2.77 -11.48 -2.05
N VAL A 45 -2.05 -10.51 -2.57
CA VAL A 45 -2.09 -9.14 -2.07
C VAL A 45 -2.13 -8.17 -3.25
N ILE A 46 -3.03 -7.19 -3.17
CA ILE A 46 -3.08 -6.07 -4.13
C ILE A 46 -2.64 -4.81 -3.39
N GLU A 47 -1.52 -4.21 -3.82
CA GLU A 47 -1.16 -2.87 -3.35
C GLU A 47 -1.91 -1.87 -4.19
N ALA A 48 -2.98 -1.33 -3.61
CA ALA A 48 -3.99 -0.58 -4.37
C ALA A 48 -3.61 0.87 -4.66
N GLY A 49 -2.66 1.42 -3.92
CA GLY A 49 -2.22 2.80 -4.14
C GLY A 49 -1.52 3.40 -2.93
N PHE A 50 -1.37 4.72 -2.99
CA PHE A 50 -0.73 5.51 -1.93
C PHE A 50 -1.77 6.52 -1.39
N PRO A 51 -2.55 6.14 -0.36
CA PRO A 51 -3.69 6.95 0.09
C PRO A 51 -3.35 8.38 0.52
N PHE A 52 -2.19 8.59 1.12
CA PHE A 52 -1.80 9.93 1.56
C PHE A 52 -1.45 10.87 0.41
N ALA A 53 -1.15 10.35 -0.77
CA ALA A 53 -0.68 11.16 -1.90
C ALA A 53 -1.70 12.19 -2.36
N SER A 54 -3.00 11.84 -2.36
CA SER A 54 -4.07 12.75 -2.77
C SER A 54 -5.42 12.21 -2.31
N ALA A 55 -6.45 13.08 -2.33
CA ALA A 55 -7.82 12.67 -2.05
C ALA A 55 -8.30 11.62 -3.05
N GLY A 56 -7.90 11.74 -4.31
CA GLY A 56 -8.24 10.77 -5.35
C GLY A 56 -7.62 9.41 -5.09
N ASP A 57 -6.37 9.37 -4.68
CA ASP A 57 -5.69 8.12 -4.35
C ASP A 57 -6.33 7.46 -3.14
N PHE A 58 -6.67 8.24 -2.12
CA PHE A 58 -7.39 7.73 -0.94
C PHE A 58 -8.71 7.09 -1.35
N ALA A 59 -9.51 7.81 -2.14
CA ALA A 59 -10.82 7.34 -2.58
C ALA A 59 -10.72 6.05 -3.39
N ALA A 60 -9.71 5.95 -4.27
CA ALA A 60 -9.51 4.75 -5.08
C ALA A 60 -9.16 3.54 -4.23
N VAL A 61 -8.23 3.69 -3.29
CA VAL A 61 -7.85 2.60 -2.38
C VAL A 61 -9.04 2.17 -1.53
N GLN A 62 -9.78 3.13 -1.00
CA GLN A 62 -10.96 2.85 -0.18
C GLN A 62 -12.02 2.08 -0.97
N ARG A 63 -12.29 2.48 -2.21
CA ARG A 63 -13.27 1.81 -3.07
C ARG A 63 -12.85 0.38 -3.38
N ILE A 64 -11.57 0.18 -3.67
CA ILE A 64 -11.03 -1.16 -3.91
C ILE A 64 -11.18 -2.01 -2.64
N ALA A 65 -10.85 -1.46 -1.48
CA ALA A 65 -11.02 -2.18 -0.21
C ALA A 65 -12.47 -2.59 0.03
N GLN A 66 -13.42 -1.71 -0.29
CA GLN A 66 -14.85 -2.00 -0.13
C GLN A 66 -15.35 -3.09 -1.08
N GLN A 67 -14.92 -3.07 -2.33
CA GLN A 67 -15.52 -3.90 -3.37
C GLN A 67 -14.74 -5.16 -3.69
N VAL A 68 -13.43 -5.17 -3.43
CA VAL A 68 -12.56 -6.29 -3.79
C VAL A 68 -12.04 -7.03 -2.55
N GLY A 69 -11.96 -6.35 -1.42
CA GLY A 69 -11.39 -6.89 -0.18
C GLY A 69 -12.35 -7.72 0.65
N GLY A 70 -13.18 -8.55 0.03
CA GLY A 70 -14.15 -9.40 0.72
C GLY A 70 -13.53 -10.67 1.31
N GLU A 71 -14.39 -11.57 1.78
CA GLU A 71 -13.99 -12.76 2.52
C GLU A 71 -13.06 -13.68 1.72
N SER A 72 -13.37 -13.90 0.45
CA SER A 72 -12.56 -14.74 -0.44
C SER A 72 -11.60 -13.93 -1.31
N GLY A 73 -11.54 -12.63 -1.10
CA GLY A 73 -10.69 -11.73 -1.89
C GLY A 73 -9.26 -11.66 -1.38
N PRO A 74 -8.42 -10.95 -2.11
CA PRO A 74 -7.04 -10.74 -1.70
C PRO A 74 -6.92 -9.80 -0.50
N ILE A 75 -5.75 -9.78 0.11
CA ILE A 75 -5.41 -8.74 1.08
C ILE A 75 -5.28 -7.42 0.31
N ILE A 76 -5.92 -6.37 0.80
CA ILE A 76 -5.79 -5.04 0.21
C ILE A 76 -4.74 -4.26 1.00
N CYS A 77 -3.74 -3.80 0.27
CA CYS A 77 -2.58 -3.13 0.83
C CYS A 77 -2.51 -1.69 0.32
N GLY A 78 -2.04 -0.79 1.16
CA GLY A 78 -1.72 0.56 0.74
C GLY A 78 -0.29 0.90 1.11
N LEU A 79 0.31 1.83 0.37
CA LEU A 79 1.64 2.33 0.65
C LEU A 79 1.55 3.51 1.61
N ALA A 80 2.48 3.57 2.55
CA ALA A 80 2.62 4.70 3.47
C ALA A 80 4.10 4.91 3.79
N ARG A 81 4.53 6.17 3.80
CA ARG A 81 5.85 6.47 4.34
C ARG A 81 5.81 6.26 5.86
N ALA A 82 6.96 6.16 6.49
CA ALA A 82 7.07 5.94 7.92
C ALA A 82 6.76 7.23 8.70
N SER A 83 5.54 7.74 8.56
CA SER A 83 5.05 8.91 9.27
C SER A 83 3.64 8.63 9.77
N LYS A 84 3.25 9.27 10.87
CA LYS A 84 1.91 9.07 11.45
C LYS A 84 0.78 9.43 10.51
N SER A 85 0.92 10.54 9.79
CA SER A 85 -0.12 11.01 8.88
C SER A 85 -0.31 10.06 7.68
N ASP A 86 0.78 9.59 7.10
CA ASP A 86 0.73 8.62 5.99
C ASP A 86 0.08 7.31 6.45
N ILE A 87 0.53 6.80 7.59
CA ILE A 87 0.06 5.52 8.13
C ILE A 87 -1.43 5.61 8.49
N LYS A 88 -1.85 6.72 9.10
CA LYS A 88 -3.26 6.92 9.42
C LYS A 88 -4.13 6.96 8.18
N ALA A 89 -3.73 7.71 7.16
CA ALA A 89 -4.47 7.78 5.91
C ALA A 89 -4.59 6.41 5.26
N CYS A 90 -3.49 5.66 5.24
CA CYS A 90 -3.47 4.33 4.67
C CYS A 90 -4.38 3.37 5.46
N ALA A 91 -4.29 3.40 6.78
CA ALA A 91 -5.14 2.56 7.64
C ALA A 91 -6.62 2.84 7.41
N ASP A 92 -6.98 4.12 7.33
CA ASP A 92 -8.38 4.51 7.08
C ASP A 92 -8.87 4.05 5.70
N ALA A 93 -8.01 4.15 4.68
CA ALA A 93 -8.39 3.77 3.32
C ALA A 93 -8.58 2.26 3.15
N VAL A 94 -7.73 1.43 3.76
CA VAL A 94 -7.80 -0.02 3.61
C VAL A 94 -8.74 -0.68 4.62
N LYS A 95 -9.23 0.06 5.59
CA LYS A 95 -10.07 -0.45 6.68
C LYS A 95 -11.28 -1.24 6.22
N PRO A 96 -11.99 -0.87 5.13
CA PRO A 96 -13.17 -1.64 4.70
C PRO A 96 -12.85 -3.06 4.22
N ALA A 97 -11.61 -3.36 3.87
CA ALA A 97 -11.23 -4.71 3.47
C ALA A 97 -11.23 -5.64 4.68
N LEU A 98 -11.66 -6.88 4.48
CA LEU A 98 -11.64 -7.88 5.55
C LEU A 98 -10.20 -8.18 6.01
N HIS A 99 -9.29 -8.25 5.03
CA HIS A 99 -7.86 -8.42 5.30
C HIS A 99 -7.12 -7.26 4.67
N SER A 100 -6.48 -6.46 5.51
CA SER A 100 -5.78 -5.27 5.05
C SER A 100 -4.33 -5.28 5.52
N ARG A 101 -3.49 -4.51 4.82
CA ARG A 101 -2.08 -4.41 5.13
C ARG A 101 -1.58 -3.01 4.82
N ILE A 102 -0.66 -2.53 5.60
CA ILE A 102 0.05 -1.28 5.34
C ILE A 102 1.48 -1.62 4.96
N HIS A 103 1.90 -1.22 3.76
CA HIS A 103 3.27 -1.39 3.31
C HIS A 103 4.01 -0.07 3.58
N THR A 104 4.97 -0.12 4.48
CA THR A 104 5.77 1.05 4.81
C THR A 104 7.23 0.77 4.50
N PHE A 105 7.98 1.83 4.24
CA PHE A 105 9.38 1.73 3.89
C PHE A 105 10.15 2.91 4.47
N ILE A 106 11.46 2.75 4.53
CA ILE A 106 12.37 3.77 5.00
C ILE A 106 13.58 3.82 4.08
N ALA A 107 13.93 5.02 3.64
CA ALA A 107 15.12 5.22 2.82
C ALA A 107 16.33 5.34 3.74
N THR A 108 17.29 4.42 3.56
CA THR A 108 18.44 4.32 4.46
C THR A 108 19.77 4.71 3.81
N SER A 109 19.77 5.11 2.51
CA SER A 109 20.99 5.58 1.88
C SER A 109 21.38 6.94 2.45
N ASP A 110 22.67 7.21 2.54
CA ASP A 110 23.16 8.47 3.09
C ASP A 110 22.62 9.69 2.35
N ILE A 111 22.48 9.60 1.03
CA ILE A 111 21.95 10.68 0.21
C ILE A 111 20.52 11.01 0.62
N HIS A 112 19.67 10.00 0.77
CA HIS A 112 18.28 10.23 1.18
C HIS A 112 18.18 10.78 2.60
N LEU A 113 19.01 10.29 3.50
CA LEU A 113 18.98 10.72 4.91
C LEU A 113 19.48 12.15 5.07
N GLU A 114 20.54 12.52 4.37
CA GLU A 114 21.15 13.85 4.50
C GLU A 114 20.41 14.93 3.71
N HIS A 115 20.00 14.65 2.48
CA HIS A 115 19.48 15.64 1.55
C HIS A 115 17.97 15.67 1.46
N LYS A 116 17.30 14.56 1.63
CA LYS A 116 15.86 14.46 1.49
C LYS A 116 15.14 14.45 2.84
N LEU A 117 15.59 13.62 3.76
CA LEU A 117 14.97 13.46 5.07
C LEU A 117 15.62 14.33 6.16
N ARG A 118 16.80 14.86 5.88
CA ARG A 118 17.55 15.71 6.81
C ARG A 118 17.74 15.06 8.18
N THR A 119 18.09 13.79 8.17
CA THR A 119 18.30 13.01 9.39
C THR A 119 19.43 12.02 9.16
N VAL A 120 19.83 11.32 10.20
CA VAL A 120 20.79 10.22 10.11
C VAL A 120 20.07 8.89 10.33
N SER A 121 20.64 7.81 9.84
CA SER A 121 20.06 6.46 9.91
C SER A 121 19.47 6.11 11.26
N TYR A 122 20.24 6.33 12.32
CA TYR A 122 19.82 5.98 13.66
C TYR A 122 18.56 6.76 14.09
N THR A 123 18.55 8.06 13.87
CA THR A 123 17.41 8.91 14.26
C THR A 123 16.16 8.51 13.51
N HIS A 124 16.29 8.25 12.21
CA HIS A 124 15.13 7.89 11.38
C HIS A 124 14.55 6.53 11.77
N LEU A 125 15.40 5.52 11.97
CA LEU A 125 14.94 4.20 12.40
C LEU A 125 14.23 4.26 13.74
N ARG A 126 14.73 5.08 14.66
CA ARG A 126 14.09 5.24 15.96
C ARG A 126 12.71 5.87 15.86
N ALA A 127 12.56 6.88 15.02
CA ALA A 127 11.26 7.51 14.74
C ALA A 127 10.29 6.50 14.12
N HIS A 128 10.77 5.67 13.21
CA HIS A 128 9.99 4.62 12.59
C HIS A 128 9.48 3.58 13.60
N GLU A 129 10.34 3.12 14.49
CA GLU A 129 9.94 2.20 15.56
C GLU A 129 8.83 2.79 16.42
N THR A 130 8.97 4.06 16.80
CA THR A 130 7.95 4.75 17.57
C THR A 130 6.62 4.80 16.82
N SER A 131 6.64 5.03 15.53
CA SER A 131 5.45 5.07 14.69
C SER A 131 4.75 3.71 14.63
N LEU A 132 5.52 2.62 14.61
CA LEU A 132 4.96 1.26 14.55
C LEU A 132 4.27 0.84 15.85
N HIS A 133 4.58 1.48 16.96
CA HIS A 133 3.99 1.16 18.26
C HIS A 133 2.69 1.93 18.53
N LEU A 134 2.25 2.72 17.61
CA LEU A 134 1.00 3.43 17.71
C LEU A 134 -0.16 2.58 17.24
#